data_29a45bc90af00e4d3884aafa3ee5bbeb
#
_entry.id   29a45bc90af00e4d3884aafa3ee5bbeb
#
_cell.length_a   1.000
_cell.length_b   1.000
_cell.length_c   1.000
_cell.angle_alpha   90.00
_cell.angle_beta   90.00
_cell.angle_gamma   90.00
#
_symmetry.space_group_name_H-M   'P 1'
#
loop_
_entity.id
_entity.type
_entity.pdbx_description
1 polymer ?
#
loop_
_entity_poly.entity_id
_entity_poly.type
_entity_poly.pdbx_seq_one_letter_code
_entity_poly.pdbx_strand_id
1 'polypeptide(L)'
;MKLKIEDFGVIKNADIKVDGITVITGNNNTGKSTIGKVFFTCFNSLCDIELKIEDIIIKKHYTEYMEIITDTLLAIPELENISRQFIRLCTRKLSDKFARNKGSIDEIEIKKIIQDVGNRYGVEPQNILIVQQIMINLSQGKLVGLLTAKVDELDLEKEIVTRYFNLVFDGQINSLYDQKDANISIDIQGKELNLLFKDNKCQTIDGNLTILHQAFYLDDPFIADELDDRIRNLSFYDREQLLSTREHLLWNLSDLQENNLNNVMDAVIFKDKLEEIDTLLNSVVEGEFLIDNDGLKLNQKKYKQRPFQVLCKLKKLT
;
A
#
# COMPACT_ATOMS: atom_id res chain seq x y z
N MET A 1 19.77 -11.57 11.18
CA MET A 1 19.64 -10.83 9.92
C MET A 1 20.80 -9.85 9.78
N LYS A 2 21.26 -9.60 8.55
CA LYS A 2 22.28 -8.58 8.28
C LYS A 2 21.74 -7.62 7.22
N LEU A 3 22.06 -6.33 7.37
CA LEU A 3 21.79 -5.30 6.39
C LEU A 3 23.10 -4.61 6.03
N LYS A 4 23.45 -4.59 4.75
CA LYS A 4 24.60 -3.90 4.20
C LYS A 4 24.14 -2.78 3.29
N ILE A 5 24.71 -1.61 3.44
CA ILE A 5 24.38 -0.43 2.64
C ILE A 5 25.68 0.18 2.15
N GLU A 6 25.82 0.37 0.85
CA GLU A 6 27.01 0.96 0.22
C GLU A 6 26.60 2.12 -0.70
N ASP A 7 27.30 3.25 -0.58
CA ASP A 7 27.15 4.47 -1.39
C ASP A 7 25.71 4.98 -1.53
N PHE A 8 24.90 4.87 -0.45
CA PHE A 8 23.51 5.28 -0.41
C PHE A 8 23.34 6.64 0.28
N GLY A 9 22.91 7.66 -0.43
CA GLY A 9 22.72 9.01 0.11
C GLY A 9 23.98 9.53 0.81
N VAL A 10 23.92 9.69 2.14
CA VAL A 10 25.06 10.12 2.97
C VAL A 10 25.88 8.94 3.51
N ILE A 11 25.42 7.71 3.32
CA ILE A 11 26.07 6.49 3.84
C ILE A 11 27.06 5.98 2.80
N LYS A 12 28.34 5.97 3.13
CA LYS A 12 29.38 5.35 2.28
C LYS A 12 29.41 3.83 2.45
N ASN A 13 29.38 3.37 3.70
CA ASN A 13 29.33 1.95 4.02
C ASN A 13 28.71 1.77 5.40
N ALA A 14 27.74 0.84 5.52
CA ALA A 14 27.19 0.38 6.79
C ALA A 14 27.00 -1.13 6.72
N ASP A 15 27.45 -1.83 7.75
CA ASP A 15 27.22 -3.28 7.95
C ASP A 15 26.57 -3.45 9.32
N ILE A 16 25.31 -3.88 9.33
CA ILE A 16 24.48 -3.90 10.52
C ILE A 16 23.95 -5.31 10.76
N LYS A 17 24.28 -5.87 11.91
CA LYS A 17 23.65 -7.10 12.38
C LYS A 17 22.43 -6.76 13.21
N VAL A 18 21.26 -7.23 12.77
CA VAL A 18 20.00 -7.08 13.49
C VAL A 18 19.67 -8.41 14.18
N ASP A 19 19.66 -8.38 15.52
CA ASP A 19 19.45 -9.54 16.37
C ASP A 19 18.74 -9.10 17.66
N GLY A 20 17.43 -9.34 17.75
CA GLY A 20 16.61 -8.79 18.81
C GLY A 20 16.59 -7.25 18.77
N ILE A 21 16.95 -6.61 19.88
CA ILE A 21 17.04 -5.15 19.98
C ILE A 21 18.39 -4.68 19.44
N THR A 22 18.38 -3.85 18.42
CA THR A 22 19.59 -3.24 17.84
C THR A 22 19.55 -1.72 18.04
N VAL A 23 20.58 -1.15 18.67
CA VAL A 23 20.70 0.27 18.95
C VAL A 23 21.79 0.89 18.07
N ILE A 24 21.42 1.89 17.27
CA ILE A 24 22.34 2.63 16.40
C ILE A 24 22.59 4.01 17.02
N THR A 25 23.83 4.26 17.41
CA THR A 25 24.25 5.53 18.02
C THR A 25 25.25 6.27 17.12
N GLY A 26 25.42 7.55 17.34
CA GLY A 26 26.38 8.39 16.60
C GLY A 26 25.96 9.86 16.59
N ASN A 27 26.81 10.70 16.03
CA ASN A 27 26.59 12.14 15.90
C ASN A 27 25.38 12.44 15.00
N ASN A 28 24.86 13.66 15.08
CA ASN A 28 23.80 14.10 14.16
C ASN A 28 24.30 14.09 12.71
N ASN A 29 23.39 13.86 11.78
CA ASN A 29 23.67 13.84 10.35
C ASN A 29 24.64 12.73 9.86
N THR A 30 24.73 11.61 10.58
CA THR A 30 25.56 10.45 10.20
C THR A 30 24.78 9.33 9.50
N GLY A 31 23.51 9.55 9.14
CA GLY A 31 22.70 8.56 8.44
C GLY A 31 21.97 7.55 9.34
N LYS A 32 21.90 7.75 10.66
CA LYS A 32 21.17 6.84 11.57
C LYS A 32 19.70 6.60 11.15
N SER A 33 18.96 7.68 10.94
CA SER A 33 17.57 7.62 10.49
C SER A 33 17.44 7.06 9.07
N THR A 34 18.45 7.33 8.22
CA THR A 34 18.52 6.77 6.87
C THR A 34 18.58 5.26 6.88
N ILE A 35 19.33 4.65 7.81
CA ILE A 35 19.38 3.18 7.98
C ILE A 35 17.99 2.61 8.29
N GLY A 36 17.28 3.19 9.25
CA GLY A 36 15.92 2.76 9.60
C GLY A 36 14.95 2.91 8.43
N LYS A 37 15.05 4.02 7.69
CA LYS A 37 14.24 4.25 6.48
C LYS A 37 14.57 3.27 5.36
N VAL A 38 15.86 2.95 5.13
CA VAL A 38 16.27 1.93 4.14
C VAL A 38 15.67 0.59 4.51
N PHE A 39 15.75 0.19 5.79
CA PHE A 39 15.14 -1.04 6.26
C PHE A 39 13.64 -1.07 6.01
N PHE A 40 12.92 -0.04 6.45
CA PHE A 40 11.48 0.12 6.18
C PHE A 40 11.17 -0.01 4.69
N THR A 41 11.90 0.71 3.84
CA THR A 41 11.62 0.76 2.41
C THR A 41 11.88 -0.57 1.71
N CYS A 42 12.98 -1.26 2.05
CA CYS A 42 13.28 -2.58 1.50
C CYS A 42 12.17 -3.59 1.83
N PHE A 43 11.76 -3.65 3.10
CA PHE A 43 10.74 -4.60 3.52
C PHE A 43 9.39 -4.28 2.89
N ASN A 44 8.97 -3.02 2.94
CA ASN A 44 7.63 -2.67 2.46
C ASN A 44 7.53 -2.59 0.94
N SER A 45 8.61 -2.35 0.21
CA SER A 45 8.55 -2.42 -1.26
C SER A 45 8.39 -3.85 -1.78
N LEU A 46 9.00 -4.82 -1.10
CA LEU A 46 9.09 -6.21 -1.55
C LEU A 46 8.10 -7.16 -0.86
N CYS A 47 7.51 -6.76 0.28
CA CYS A 47 6.46 -7.54 0.90
C CYS A 47 5.24 -7.61 -0.02
N ASP A 48 4.73 -8.82 -0.25
CA ASP A 48 3.58 -9.08 -1.11
C ASP A 48 3.74 -8.48 -2.52
N ILE A 49 4.95 -8.54 -3.07
CA ILE A 49 5.29 -7.90 -4.36
C ILE A 49 4.41 -8.41 -5.50
N GLU A 50 4.08 -9.69 -5.52
CA GLU A 50 3.20 -10.29 -6.54
C GLU A 50 1.80 -9.64 -6.52
N LEU A 51 1.23 -9.41 -5.34
CA LEU A 51 -0.05 -8.73 -5.20
C LEU A 51 0.02 -7.27 -5.67
N LYS A 52 1.12 -6.58 -5.38
CA LYS A 52 1.34 -5.21 -5.87
C LYS A 52 1.45 -5.14 -7.37
N ILE A 53 2.14 -6.09 -7.99
CA ILE A 53 2.23 -6.20 -9.45
C ILE A 53 0.84 -6.45 -10.05
N GLU A 54 0.08 -7.39 -9.48
CA GLU A 54 -1.29 -7.68 -9.94
C GLU A 54 -2.17 -6.43 -9.84
N ASP A 55 -2.10 -5.69 -8.75
CA ASP A 55 -2.86 -4.44 -8.57
C ASP A 55 -2.47 -3.35 -9.60
N ILE A 56 -1.18 -3.20 -9.90
CA ILE A 56 -0.72 -2.25 -10.93
C ILE A 56 -1.27 -2.64 -12.32
N ILE A 57 -1.22 -3.92 -12.65
CA ILE A 57 -1.76 -4.45 -13.90
C ILE A 57 -3.27 -4.20 -13.98
N ILE A 58 -4.01 -4.52 -12.93
CA ILE A 58 -5.45 -4.27 -12.85
C ILE A 58 -5.76 -2.78 -13.02
N LYS A 59 -5.03 -1.91 -12.35
CA LYS A 59 -5.22 -0.45 -12.43
C LYS A 59 -4.92 0.09 -13.83
N LYS A 60 -3.87 -0.39 -14.48
CA LYS A 60 -3.56 -0.04 -15.86
C LYS A 60 -4.71 -0.43 -16.78
N HIS A 61 -5.14 -1.68 -16.73
CA HIS A 61 -6.25 -2.15 -17.55
C HIS A 61 -7.56 -1.43 -17.24
N TYR A 62 -7.83 -1.17 -15.96
CA TYR A 62 -8.99 -0.37 -15.57
C TYR A 62 -9.00 1.01 -16.27
N THR A 63 -7.88 1.69 -16.31
CA THR A 63 -7.76 3.00 -16.95
C THR A 63 -7.98 2.89 -18.47
N GLU A 64 -7.37 1.91 -19.12
CA GLU A 64 -7.53 1.64 -20.56
C GLU A 64 -8.99 1.31 -20.91
N TYR A 65 -9.65 0.46 -20.11
CA TYR A 65 -11.06 0.14 -20.30
C TYR A 65 -11.97 1.35 -20.07
N MET A 66 -11.69 2.16 -19.05
CA MET A 66 -12.43 3.39 -18.77
C MET A 66 -12.40 4.34 -19.98
N GLU A 67 -11.25 4.54 -20.59
CA GLU A 67 -11.07 5.41 -21.75
C GLU A 67 -11.84 4.86 -22.96
N ILE A 68 -11.62 3.62 -23.35
CA ILE A 68 -12.28 3.01 -24.51
C ILE A 68 -13.79 2.97 -24.37
N ILE A 69 -14.31 2.58 -23.22
CA ILE A 69 -15.75 2.50 -22.98
C ILE A 69 -16.37 3.89 -22.98
N THR A 70 -15.73 4.86 -22.34
CA THR A 70 -16.22 6.24 -22.30
C THR A 70 -16.28 6.82 -23.70
N ASP A 71 -15.20 6.74 -24.46
CA ASP A 71 -15.13 7.26 -25.82
C ASP A 71 -16.17 6.61 -26.74
N THR A 72 -16.33 5.30 -26.61
CA THR A 72 -17.31 4.57 -27.41
C THR A 72 -18.74 5.00 -27.08
N LEU A 73 -19.10 5.12 -25.80
CA LEU A 73 -20.45 5.51 -25.38
C LEU A 73 -20.76 6.98 -25.71
N LEU A 74 -19.78 7.88 -25.58
CA LEU A 74 -19.96 9.30 -25.89
C LEU A 74 -20.03 9.59 -27.39
N ALA A 75 -19.51 8.71 -28.23
CA ALA A 75 -19.56 8.86 -29.69
C ALA A 75 -20.92 8.49 -30.31
N ILE A 76 -21.88 8.04 -29.50
CA ILE A 76 -23.18 7.53 -29.99
C ILE A 76 -24.22 8.62 -29.88
N PRO A 77 -24.77 9.11 -31.03
CA PRO A 77 -25.74 10.21 -31.03
C PRO A 77 -27.02 9.89 -30.25
N GLU A 78 -27.48 8.64 -30.28
CA GLU A 78 -28.69 8.18 -29.59
C GLU A 78 -28.56 8.29 -28.05
N LEU A 79 -27.33 8.36 -27.54
CA LEU A 79 -27.04 8.48 -26.11
C LEU A 79 -26.79 9.93 -25.68
N GLU A 80 -26.86 10.91 -26.58
CA GLU A 80 -26.55 12.33 -26.31
C GLU A 80 -27.44 12.92 -25.18
N ASN A 81 -28.69 12.45 -25.09
CA ASN A 81 -29.67 12.94 -24.10
C ASN A 81 -29.68 12.07 -22.81
N ILE A 82 -28.83 11.09 -22.69
CA ILE A 82 -28.77 10.23 -21.51
C ILE A 82 -27.96 10.89 -20.39
N SER A 83 -28.37 10.61 -19.15
CA SER A 83 -27.67 11.06 -17.96
C SER A 83 -26.17 10.69 -18.00
N ARG A 84 -25.30 11.70 -17.96
CA ARG A 84 -23.84 11.51 -17.87
C ARG A 84 -23.45 10.67 -16.64
N GLN A 85 -24.24 10.72 -15.57
CA GLN A 85 -24.02 9.90 -14.37
C GLN A 85 -24.28 8.42 -14.64
N PHE A 86 -25.27 8.08 -15.44
CA PHE A 86 -25.53 6.71 -15.87
C PHE A 86 -24.34 6.17 -16.67
N ILE A 87 -23.89 6.88 -17.71
CA ILE A 87 -22.74 6.49 -18.53
C ILE A 87 -21.51 6.30 -17.64
N ARG A 88 -21.18 7.28 -16.81
CA ARG A 88 -20.02 7.23 -15.92
C ARG A 88 -20.06 6.03 -14.97
N LEU A 89 -21.21 5.70 -14.39
CA LEU A 89 -21.32 4.57 -13.46
C LEU A 89 -21.27 3.22 -14.19
N CYS A 90 -21.88 3.11 -15.37
CA CYS A 90 -21.75 1.91 -16.22
C CYS A 90 -20.28 1.68 -16.60
N THR A 91 -19.60 2.72 -17.12
CA THR A 91 -18.20 2.64 -17.50
C THR A 91 -17.34 2.20 -16.32
N ARG A 92 -17.50 2.84 -15.15
CA ARG A 92 -16.73 2.50 -13.94
C ARG A 92 -16.90 1.04 -13.53
N LYS A 93 -18.16 0.56 -13.44
CA LYS A 93 -18.44 -0.82 -13.00
C LYS A 93 -17.95 -1.86 -13.99
N LEU A 94 -18.13 -1.59 -15.28
CA LEU A 94 -17.68 -2.51 -16.33
C LEU A 94 -16.17 -2.55 -16.42
N SER A 95 -15.49 -1.39 -16.37
CA SER A 95 -14.02 -1.32 -16.38
C SER A 95 -13.40 -2.06 -15.19
N ASP A 96 -13.97 -1.92 -14.00
CA ASP A 96 -13.51 -2.67 -12.81
C ASP A 96 -13.65 -4.19 -13.03
N LYS A 97 -14.78 -4.62 -13.56
CA LYS A 97 -15.01 -6.05 -13.85
C LYS A 97 -14.09 -6.59 -14.96
N PHE A 98 -13.93 -5.84 -16.06
CA PHE A 98 -13.01 -6.24 -17.13
C PHE A 98 -11.57 -6.33 -16.64
N ALA A 99 -11.11 -5.35 -15.85
CA ALA A 99 -9.76 -5.34 -15.31
C ALA A 99 -9.50 -6.55 -14.40
N ARG A 100 -10.40 -6.83 -13.44
CA ARG A 100 -10.24 -7.97 -12.51
C ARG A 100 -10.37 -9.33 -13.18
N ASN A 101 -11.21 -9.45 -14.20
CA ASN A 101 -11.45 -10.71 -14.90
C ASN A 101 -10.57 -10.86 -16.15
N LYS A 102 -9.47 -10.13 -16.23
CA LYS A 102 -8.51 -10.20 -17.35
C LYS A 102 -9.21 -10.05 -18.70
N GLY A 103 -10.12 -9.07 -18.81
CA GLY A 103 -10.84 -8.73 -20.03
C GLY A 103 -12.01 -9.63 -20.41
N SER A 104 -12.35 -10.63 -19.62
CA SER A 104 -13.45 -11.55 -19.88
C SER A 104 -14.62 -11.30 -18.93
N ILE A 105 -15.75 -10.87 -19.46
CA ILE A 105 -17.01 -10.81 -18.70
C ILE A 105 -18.08 -11.53 -19.51
N ASP A 106 -18.93 -12.29 -18.80
CA ASP A 106 -20.10 -12.94 -19.39
C ASP A 106 -21.14 -11.88 -19.85
N GLU A 107 -21.76 -12.12 -20.99
CA GLU A 107 -22.83 -11.26 -21.52
C GLU A 107 -23.97 -11.04 -20.52
N ILE A 108 -24.30 -12.07 -19.74
CA ILE A 108 -25.35 -11.99 -18.72
C ILE A 108 -24.95 -10.98 -17.63
N GLU A 109 -23.70 -10.99 -17.22
CA GLU A 109 -23.18 -10.07 -16.22
C GLU A 109 -23.13 -8.62 -16.75
N ILE A 110 -22.71 -8.43 -18.00
CA ILE A 110 -22.75 -7.11 -18.68
C ILE A 110 -24.18 -6.56 -18.68
N LYS A 111 -25.15 -7.38 -19.14
CA LYS A 111 -26.56 -7.00 -19.20
C LYS A 111 -27.08 -6.63 -17.81
N LYS A 112 -26.77 -7.41 -16.79
CA LYS A 112 -27.20 -7.20 -15.42
C LYS A 112 -26.66 -5.87 -14.86
N ILE A 113 -25.36 -5.61 -15.01
CA ILE A 113 -24.73 -4.37 -14.53
C ILE A 113 -25.40 -3.14 -15.15
N ILE A 114 -25.59 -3.15 -16.48
CA ILE A 114 -26.19 -2.01 -17.19
C ILE A 114 -27.66 -1.86 -16.82
N GLN A 115 -28.42 -2.94 -16.69
CA GLN A 115 -29.83 -2.91 -16.27
C GLN A 115 -29.98 -2.34 -14.86
N ASP A 116 -29.17 -2.79 -13.90
CA ASP A 116 -29.19 -2.32 -12.51
C ASP A 116 -28.89 -0.83 -12.39
N VAL A 117 -27.91 -0.34 -13.17
CA VAL A 117 -27.57 1.08 -13.21
C VAL A 117 -28.67 1.86 -13.93
N GLY A 118 -29.18 1.37 -15.06
CA GLY A 118 -30.27 2.00 -15.81
C GLY A 118 -31.53 2.19 -14.98
N ASN A 119 -31.94 1.17 -14.25
CA ASN A 119 -33.09 1.22 -13.34
C ASN A 119 -32.91 2.27 -12.24
N ARG A 120 -31.67 2.40 -11.69
CA ARG A 120 -31.36 3.38 -10.64
C ARG A 120 -31.50 4.83 -11.14
N TYR A 121 -31.16 5.09 -12.39
CA TYR A 121 -31.20 6.43 -12.98
C TYR A 121 -32.43 6.70 -13.84
N GLY A 122 -33.41 5.76 -13.87
CA GLY A 122 -34.64 5.93 -14.64
C GLY A 122 -34.41 6.03 -16.14
N VAL A 123 -33.41 5.33 -16.67
CA VAL A 123 -33.07 5.35 -18.10
C VAL A 123 -34.09 4.52 -18.87
N GLU A 124 -34.53 5.03 -20.02
CA GLU A 124 -35.50 4.33 -20.87
C GLU A 124 -34.97 2.95 -21.31
N PRO A 125 -35.84 1.91 -21.35
CA PRO A 125 -35.45 0.55 -21.71
C PRO A 125 -34.72 0.45 -23.06
N GLN A 126 -35.10 1.25 -24.04
CA GLN A 126 -34.47 1.28 -25.36
C GLN A 126 -32.99 1.67 -25.26
N ASN A 127 -32.69 2.71 -24.48
CA ASN A 127 -31.32 3.19 -24.28
C ASN A 127 -30.48 2.18 -23.49
N ILE A 128 -31.07 1.48 -22.53
CA ILE A 128 -30.40 0.38 -21.81
C ILE A 128 -29.99 -0.72 -22.81
N LEU A 129 -30.89 -1.12 -23.71
CA LEU A 129 -30.60 -2.15 -24.72
C LEU A 129 -29.49 -1.74 -25.68
N ILE A 130 -29.47 -0.47 -26.10
CA ILE A 130 -28.40 0.08 -26.96
C ILE A 130 -27.05 -0.05 -26.26
N VAL A 131 -26.96 0.41 -25.02
CA VAL A 131 -25.69 0.33 -24.22
C VAL A 131 -25.27 -1.11 -23.99
N GLN A 132 -26.20 -2.01 -23.70
CA GLN A 132 -25.92 -3.46 -23.55
C GLN A 132 -25.32 -4.05 -24.83
N GLN A 133 -25.92 -3.79 -25.99
CA GLN A 133 -25.43 -4.32 -27.26
C GLN A 133 -24.03 -3.81 -27.61
N ILE A 134 -23.79 -2.53 -27.38
CA ILE A 134 -22.48 -1.91 -27.60
C ILE A 134 -21.41 -2.55 -26.72
N MET A 135 -21.70 -2.72 -25.44
CA MET A 135 -20.78 -3.29 -24.49
C MET A 135 -20.45 -4.77 -24.77
N ILE A 136 -21.46 -5.54 -25.23
CA ILE A 136 -21.25 -6.91 -25.68
C ILE A 136 -20.33 -6.95 -26.92
N ASN A 137 -20.58 -6.09 -27.91
CA ASN A 137 -19.75 -6.02 -29.11
C ASN A 137 -18.31 -5.59 -28.77
N LEU A 138 -18.11 -4.64 -27.85
CA LEU A 138 -16.80 -4.25 -27.37
C LEU A 138 -16.09 -5.39 -26.66
N SER A 139 -16.80 -6.14 -25.82
CA SER A 139 -16.22 -7.27 -25.07
C SER A 139 -15.76 -8.41 -25.97
N GLN A 140 -16.37 -8.58 -27.15
CA GLN A 140 -15.98 -9.58 -28.13
C GLN A 140 -14.90 -9.10 -29.13
N GLY A 141 -14.60 -7.80 -29.16
CA GLY A 141 -13.70 -7.17 -30.13
C GLY A 141 -12.50 -6.46 -29.50
N LYS A 142 -12.58 -5.14 -29.43
CA LYS A 142 -11.43 -4.28 -29.03
C LYS A 142 -10.87 -4.56 -27.63
N LEU A 143 -11.71 -4.97 -26.69
CA LEU A 143 -11.28 -5.18 -25.31
C LEU A 143 -10.40 -6.45 -25.15
N VAL A 144 -10.59 -7.43 -26.01
CA VAL A 144 -9.77 -8.68 -26.01
C VAL A 144 -8.32 -8.39 -26.44
N GLY A 145 -8.12 -7.41 -27.32
CA GLY A 145 -6.79 -7.06 -27.84
C GLY A 145 -5.86 -6.37 -26.84
N LEU A 146 -6.40 -5.77 -25.76
CA LEU A 146 -5.61 -5.07 -24.74
C LEU A 146 -4.79 -6.02 -23.85
N LEU A 147 -5.24 -7.26 -23.71
CA LEU A 147 -4.59 -8.26 -22.85
C LEU A 147 -3.29 -8.84 -23.40
N THR A 148 -2.96 -8.57 -24.66
CA THR A 148 -1.81 -9.18 -25.33
C THR A 148 -0.50 -8.46 -25.10
N ALA A 149 -0.48 -7.29 -24.50
CA ALA A 149 0.75 -6.61 -24.13
C ALA A 149 1.36 -7.33 -22.91
N LYS A 150 2.37 -8.17 -23.15
CA LYS A 150 3.16 -8.78 -22.08
C LYS A 150 3.81 -7.66 -21.29
N VAL A 151 3.40 -7.51 -20.03
CA VAL A 151 4.10 -6.67 -19.06
C VAL A 151 5.22 -7.52 -18.50
N ASP A 152 6.44 -7.00 -18.52
CA ASP A 152 7.58 -7.67 -17.89
C ASP A 152 7.44 -7.47 -16.37
N GLU A 153 7.15 -8.55 -15.65
CA GLU A 153 6.96 -8.52 -14.19
C GLU A 153 8.23 -8.03 -13.47
N LEU A 154 9.40 -8.38 -13.96
CA LEU A 154 10.67 -7.95 -13.38
C LEU A 154 10.88 -6.43 -13.51
N ASP A 155 10.43 -5.83 -14.61
CA ASP A 155 10.49 -4.38 -14.77
C ASP A 155 9.48 -3.68 -13.84
N LEU A 156 8.32 -4.29 -13.58
CA LEU A 156 7.37 -3.78 -12.59
C LEU A 156 7.91 -3.86 -11.16
N GLU A 157 8.59 -4.95 -10.80
CA GLU A 157 9.24 -5.06 -9.48
C GLU A 157 10.23 -3.92 -9.26
N LYS A 158 11.11 -3.67 -10.24
CA LYS A 158 12.09 -2.57 -10.17
C LYS A 158 11.40 -1.21 -10.08
N GLU A 159 10.31 -1.02 -10.80
CA GLU A 159 9.52 0.22 -10.75
C GLU A 159 8.88 0.43 -9.37
N ILE A 160 8.30 -0.62 -8.78
CA ILE A 160 7.75 -0.58 -7.43
C ILE A 160 8.83 -0.20 -6.42
N VAL A 161 9.96 -0.91 -6.42
CA VAL A 161 11.07 -0.62 -5.52
C VAL A 161 11.56 0.82 -5.71
N THR A 162 11.77 1.26 -6.96
CA THR A 162 12.17 2.62 -7.29
C THR A 162 11.20 3.65 -6.72
N ARG A 163 9.90 3.43 -6.88
CA ARG A 163 8.86 4.34 -6.39
C ARG A 163 8.86 4.45 -4.87
N TYR A 164 8.95 3.32 -4.15
CA TYR A 164 9.04 3.33 -2.69
C TYR A 164 10.27 4.10 -2.19
N PHE A 165 11.44 3.84 -2.77
CA PHE A 165 12.66 4.54 -2.39
C PHE A 165 12.60 6.03 -2.71
N ASN A 166 12.15 6.40 -3.91
CA ASN A 166 12.02 7.80 -4.29
C ASN A 166 11.08 8.58 -3.38
N LEU A 167 9.99 7.95 -2.93
CA LEU A 167 9.05 8.60 -2.04
C LEU A 167 9.61 8.82 -0.63
N VAL A 168 10.28 7.82 -0.07
CA VAL A 168 10.84 7.88 1.31
C VAL A 168 12.07 8.75 1.38
N PHE A 169 12.84 8.86 0.28
CA PHE A 169 14.09 9.59 0.20
C PHE A 169 14.04 10.83 -0.70
N ASP A 170 12.84 11.31 -1.05
CA ASP A 170 12.64 12.49 -1.90
C ASP A 170 13.45 12.45 -3.22
N GLY A 171 13.56 11.27 -3.81
CA GLY A 171 14.32 11.04 -5.04
C GLY A 171 15.84 11.05 -4.87
N GLN A 172 16.36 11.08 -3.65
CA GLN A 172 17.81 11.12 -3.37
C GLN A 172 18.31 9.76 -2.86
N ILE A 173 18.46 8.82 -3.75
CA ILE A 173 18.95 7.47 -3.45
C ILE A 173 20.46 7.41 -3.58
N ASN A 174 20.97 7.77 -4.75
CA ASN A 174 22.41 7.81 -4.99
C ASN A 174 23.07 9.03 -4.34
N SER A 175 24.35 8.90 -3.99
CA SER A 175 25.12 10.00 -3.42
C SER A 175 25.21 11.19 -4.39
N LEU A 176 24.91 12.39 -3.91
CA LEU A 176 25.04 13.63 -4.69
C LEU A 176 26.50 13.98 -5.03
N TYR A 177 27.47 13.44 -4.27
CA TYR A 177 28.86 13.83 -4.38
C TYR A 177 29.68 12.93 -5.32
N ASP A 178 29.43 11.62 -5.25
CA ASP A 178 30.29 10.63 -5.89
C ASP A 178 29.68 9.99 -7.14
N GLN A 179 28.38 10.18 -7.40
CA GLN A 179 27.60 9.59 -8.51
C GLN A 179 27.80 8.07 -8.66
N LYS A 180 28.10 7.41 -7.55
CA LYS A 180 28.28 5.97 -7.51
C LYS A 180 26.93 5.24 -7.45
N ASP A 181 26.95 4.02 -7.94
CA ASP A 181 25.79 3.14 -7.80
C ASP A 181 25.63 2.77 -6.31
N ALA A 182 24.40 2.89 -5.79
CA ALA A 182 24.10 2.52 -4.42
C ALA A 182 23.70 1.04 -4.36
N ASN A 183 24.22 0.33 -3.37
CA ASN A 183 23.95 -1.09 -3.18
C ASN A 183 23.38 -1.36 -1.78
N ILE A 184 22.32 -2.16 -1.73
CA ILE A 184 21.70 -2.62 -0.49
C ILE A 184 21.63 -4.14 -0.53
N SER A 185 22.21 -4.78 0.49
CA SER A 185 22.16 -6.23 0.64
C SER A 185 21.50 -6.60 1.96
N ILE A 186 20.55 -7.55 1.92
CA ILE A 186 19.86 -8.09 3.08
C ILE A 186 20.12 -9.59 3.13
N ASP A 187 20.60 -10.10 4.25
CA ASP A 187 20.75 -11.52 4.54
C ASP A 187 19.84 -11.91 5.72
N ILE A 188 18.91 -12.82 5.47
CA ILE A 188 18.07 -13.43 6.51
C ILE A 188 18.27 -14.95 6.48
N GLN A 189 18.92 -15.48 7.50
CA GLN A 189 19.17 -16.92 7.64
C GLN A 189 19.90 -17.57 6.45
N GLY A 190 20.82 -16.83 5.81
CA GLY A 190 21.59 -17.30 4.67
C GLY A 190 20.88 -17.18 3.33
N LYS A 191 19.70 -16.57 3.28
CA LYS A 191 19.07 -16.12 2.04
C LYS A 191 19.38 -14.65 1.82
N GLU A 192 19.86 -14.31 0.66
CA GLU A 192 20.29 -12.96 0.32
C GLU A 192 19.37 -12.31 -0.70
N LEU A 193 19.28 -10.99 -0.60
CA LEU A 193 18.64 -10.10 -1.54
C LEU A 193 19.54 -8.89 -1.76
N ASN A 194 19.83 -8.57 -3.03
CA ASN A 194 20.67 -7.44 -3.41
C ASN A 194 19.88 -6.50 -4.30
N LEU A 195 19.87 -5.21 -3.95
CA LEU A 195 19.26 -4.13 -4.70
C LEU A 195 20.36 -3.19 -5.17
N LEU A 196 20.45 -2.97 -6.48
CA LEU A 196 21.40 -2.01 -7.08
C LEU A 196 20.62 -0.81 -7.62
N PHE A 197 21.02 0.39 -7.23
CA PHE A 197 20.42 1.64 -7.69
C PHE A 197 21.45 2.46 -8.49
N LYS A 198 21.00 2.94 -9.64
CA LYS A 198 21.75 3.85 -10.50
C LYS A 198 20.83 4.97 -10.95
N ASP A 199 21.30 6.20 -10.90
CA ASP A 199 20.52 7.39 -11.27
C ASP A 199 19.15 7.43 -10.53
N ASN A 200 19.17 7.10 -9.24
CA ASN A 200 17.99 7.02 -8.36
C ASN A 200 16.90 6.02 -8.80
N LYS A 201 17.27 5.00 -9.58
CA LYS A 201 16.38 3.94 -10.05
C LYS A 201 16.94 2.58 -9.71
N CYS A 202 16.10 1.67 -9.27
CA CYS A 202 16.46 0.27 -9.09
C CYS A 202 16.75 -0.38 -10.45
N GLN A 203 17.98 -0.87 -10.62
CA GLN A 203 18.42 -1.52 -11.87
C GLN A 203 18.32 -3.02 -11.77
N THR A 204 18.67 -3.58 -10.62
CA THR A 204 18.64 -5.03 -10.40
C THR A 204 18.07 -5.35 -9.03
N ILE A 205 17.31 -6.43 -9.00
CA ILE A 205 16.85 -7.12 -7.80
C ILE A 205 17.36 -8.55 -7.97
N ASP A 206 18.32 -8.96 -7.15
CA ASP A 206 18.95 -10.26 -7.26
C ASP A 206 18.99 -10.97 -5.92
N GLY A 207 18.70 -12.27 -5.92
CA GLY A 207 18.74 -13.08 -4.73
C GLY A 207 17.58 -14.08 -4.63
N ASN A 208 17.55 -14.77 -3.48
CA ASN A 208 16.58 -15.83 -3.20
C ASN A 208 15.76 -15.59 -1.92
N LEU A 209 15.79 -14.36 -1.41
CA LEU A 209 15.05 -13.95 -0.22
C LEU A 209 13.67 -13.43 -0.60
N THR A 210 12.63 -14.07 -0.08
CA THR A 210 11.25 -13.56 -0.15
C THR A 210 10.91 -12.82 1.12
N ILE A 211 10.46 -11.59 1.00
CA ILE A 211 10.03 -10.77 2.13
C ILE A 211 8.55 -11.03 2.40
N LEU A 212 8.25 -11.61 3.57
CA LEU A 212 6.90 -12.02 3.98
C LEU A 212 6.26 -11.05 5.00
N HIS A 213 7.03 -10.12 5.54
CA HIS A 213 6.57 -9.23 6.61
C HIS A 213 6.87 -7.78 6.28
N GLN A 214 5.94 -6.92 6.66
CA GLN A 214 6.13 -5.48 6.60
C GLN A 214 6.99 -5.00 7.76
N ALA A 215 7.69 -3.88 7.56
CA ALA A 215 8.40 -3.17 8.60
C ALA A 215 7.63 -1.89 8.97
N PHE A 216 7.66 -1.52 10.24
CA PHE A 216 7.10 -0.27 10.73
C PHE A 216 8.23 0.70 11.07
N TYR A 217 8.07 1.95 10.66
CA TYR A 217 8.98 3.03 10.98
C TYR A 217 8.25 4.10 11.80
N LEU A 218 8.65 4.26 13.05
CA LEU A 218 8.07 5.21 13.98
C LEU A 218 9.10 6.32 14.27
N ASP A 219 8.93 7.48 13.66
CA ASP A 219 9.78 8.65 13.89
C ASP A 219 9.16 9.64 14.89
N ASP A 220 7.85 9.64 15.03
CA ASP A 220 7.12 10.48 15.96
C ASP A 220 6.09 9.64 16.75
N PRO A 221 6.25 9.53 18.09
CA PRO A 221 5.31 8.78 18.91
C PRO A 221 3.90 9.41 18.98
N PHE A 222 3.75 10.66 18.56
CA PHE A 222 2.45 11.36 18.54
C PHE A 222 1.65 11.13 17.27
N ILE A 223 2.18 10.38 16.32
CA ILE A 223 1.50 10.09 15.04
C ILE A 223 0.13 9.43 15.25
N ALA A 224 -0.06 8.68 16.33
CA ALA A 224 -1.34 8.06 16.66
C ALA A 224 -2.47 9.08 16.94
N ASP A 225 -2.12 10.31 17.30
CA ASP A 225 -3.08 11.39 17.54
C ASP A 225 -3.59 12.03 16.22
N GLU A 226 -2.98 11.64 15.09
CA GLU A 226 -3.29 12.20 13.77
C GLU A 226 -4.13 11.26 12.90
N LEU A 227 -4.76 10.25 13.52
CA LEU A 227 -5.70 9.39 12.80
C LEU A 227 -6.84 10.23 12.23
N ASP A 228 -6.85 10.38 10.91
CA ASP A 228 -7.81 11.20 10.16
C ASP A 228 -8.75 10.28 9.38
N ASP A 229 -10.04 10.63 9.36
CA ASP A 229 -11.06 9.94 8.57
C ASP A 229 -10.75 9.88 7.07
N ARG A 230 -9.88 10.76 6.56
CA ARG A 230 -9.40 10.70 5.18
C ARG A 230 -8.64 9.43 4.86
N ILE A 231 -7.83 8.94 5.81
CA ILE A 231 -7.05 7.71 5.63
C ILE A 231 -7.95 6.49 5.70
N ARG A 232 -8.98 6.53 6.55
CA ARG A 232 -9.99 5.46 6.69
C ARG A 232 -10.79 5.24 5.42
N ASN A 233 -11.06 6.32 4.68
CA ASN A 233 -11.93 6.29 3.49
C ASN A 233 -11.18 6.09 2.17
N LEU A 234 -9.87 5.79 2.22
CA LEU A 234 -9.11 5.52 1.01
C LEU A 234 -9.61 4.25 0.32
N SER A 235 -9.87 4.36 -0.97
CA SER A 235 -10.20 3.18 -1.77
C SER A 235 -8.97 2.26 -1.88
N PHE A 236 -9.20 0.99 -2.17
CA PHE A 236 -8.12 0.02 -2.41
C PHE A 236 -7.08 0.54 -3.42
N TYR A 237 -7.52 1.25 -4.46
CA TYR A 237 -6.65 1.86 -5.48
C TYR A 237 -5.85 3.07 -4.98
N ASP A 238 -6.33 3.75 -3.93
CA ASP A 238 -5.64 4.90 -3.34
C ASP A 238 -4.58 4.47 -2.33
N ARG A 239 -4.67 3.24 -1.80
CA ARG A 239 -3.72 2.67 -0.82
C ARG A 239 -2.31 2.55 -1.36
N GLU A 240 -2.15 2.26 -2.64
CA GLU A 240 -0.84 2.24 -3.30
C GLU A 240 -0.12 3.60 -3.29
N GLN A 241 -0.83 4.68 -3.02
CA GLN A 241 -0.26 6.02 -2.91
C GLN A 241 0.28 6.32 -1.51
N LEU A 242 -0.09 5.52 -0.50
CA LEU A 242 0.35 5.67 0.88
C LEU A 242 1.71 5.01 1.10
N LEU A 243 2.73 5.55 0.48
CA LEU A 243 4.08 4.96 0.51
C LEU A 243 5.01 5.67 1.50
N SER A 244 4.63 6.85 2.03
CA SER A 244 5.44 7.52 3.05
C SER A 244 5.40 6.73 4.36
N THR A 245 6.47 6.81 5.15
CA THR A 245 6.57 6.14 6.46
C THR A 245 5.41 6.50 7.37
N ARG A 246 4.98 7.77 7.33
CA ARG A 246 3.89 8.30 8.15
C ARG A 246 2.52 7.75 7.71
N GLU A 247 2.20 7.85 6.43
CA GLU A 247 0.92 7.38 5.89
C GLU A 247 0.77 5.87 6.04
N HIS A 248 1.84 5.11 5.82
CA HIS A 248 1.86 3.67 6.03
C HIS A 248 1.53 3.30 7.49
N LEU A 249 2.10 4.01 8.46
CA LEU A 249 1.83 3.76 9.87
C LEU A 249 0.38 4.15 10.24
N LEU A 250 -0.10 5.31 9.81
CA LEU A 250 -1.48 5.76 10.04
C LEU A 250 -2.50 4.81 9.40
N TRP A 251 -2.21 4.32 8.21
CA TRP A 251 -3.04 3.32 7.56
C TRP A 251 -3.16 2.03 8.39
N ASN A 252 -2.04 1.46 8.83
CA ASN A 252 -2.05 0.24 9.63
C ASN A 252 -2.75 0.44 10.98
N LEU A 253 -2.57 1.59 11.61
CA LEU A 253 -3.28 1.92 12.86
C LEU A 253 -4.80 2.05 12.62
N SER A 254 -5.23 2.62 11.50
CA SER A 254 -6.63 2.71 11.11
C SER A 254 -7.24 1.33 10.86
N ASP A 255 -6.51 0.46 10.14
CA ASP A 255 -6.93 -0.90 9.83
C ASP A 255 -7.09 -1.74 11.12
N LEU A 256 -6.18 -1.59 12.07
CA LEU A 256 -6.27 -2.22 13.38
C LEU A 256 -7.50 -1.74 14.19
N GLN A 257 -7.90 -0.47 14.05
CA GLN A 257 -9.10 0.04 14.71
C GLN A 257 -10.39 -0.52 14.09
N GLU A 258 -10.46 -0.61 12.77
CA GLU A 258 -11.65 -1.09 12.06
C GLU A 258 -11.83 -2.60 12.18
N ASN A 259 -10.76 -3.35 12.07
CA ASN A 259 -10.79 -4.81 12.07
C ASN A 259 -10.85 -5.40 13.48
N ASN A 260 -10.85 -4.56 14.52
CA ASN A 260 -11.07 -4.90 15.92
C ASN A 260 -10.91 -6.40 16.17
N LEU A 261 -9.70 -6.93 16.20
CA LEU A 261 -9.30 -8.29 16.64
C LEU A 261 -10.36 -9.42 16.49
N ASN A 262 -11.36 -9.21 15.64
CA ASN A 262 -12.41 -10.19 15.35
C ASN A 262 -11.92 -11.34 14.46
N ASN A 263 -10.66 -11.29 14.06
CA ASN A 263 -10.03 -12.46 13.46
C ASN A 263 -9.69 -13.45 14.57
N VAL A 264 -10.72 -14.26 14.92
CA VAL A 264 -10.64 -15.30 15.97
C VAL A 264 -9.42 -16.20 15.78
N MET A 265 -8.98 -16.40 14.54
CA MET A 265 -7.79 -17.18 14.19
C MET A 265 -6.49 -16.54 14.70
N ASP A 266 -6.30 -15.24 14.44
CA ASP A 266 -5.09 -14.53 14.85
C ASP A 266 -5.02 -14.40 16.37
N ALA A 267 -6.15 -14.17 17.03
CA ALA A 267 -6.24 -14.12 18.49
C ALA A 267 -5.86 -15.46 19.14
N VAL A 268 -6.19 -16.59 18.51
CA VAL A 268 -5.83 -17.93 19.02
C VAL A 268 -4.34 -18.24 18.79
N ILE A 269 -3.83 -17.90 17.60
CA ILE A 269 -2.42 -18.23 17.24
C ILE A 269 -1.43 -17.37 18.03
N PHE A 270 -1.75 -16.13 18.31
CA PHE A 270 -0.85 -15.19 18.97
C PHE A 270 -1.17 -14.93 20.45
N LYS A 271 -2.17 -15.63 21.00
CA LYS A 271 -2.64 -15.40 22.36
C LYS A 271 -1.49 -15.40 23.41
N ASP A 272 -0.65 -16.41 23.38
CA ASP A 272 0.44 -16.55 24.35
C ASP A 272 1.47 -15.41 24.23
N LYS A 273 1.77 -14.98 22.98
CA LYS A 273 2.68 -13.85 22.72
C LYS A 273 2.06 -12.52 23.09
N LEU A 274 0.77 -12.32 22.86
CA LEU A 274 0.05 -11.12 23.27
C LEU A 274 -0.02 -11.01 24.78
N GLU A 275 -0.26 -12.11 25.51
CA GLU A 275 -0.23 -12.14 26.97
C GLU A 275 1.17 -11.82 27.53
N GLU A 276 2.24 -12.27 26.88
CA GLU A 276 3.61 -11.90 27.24
C GLU A 276 3.88 -10.40 27.03
N ILE A 277 3.46 -9.85 25.90
CA ILE A 277 3.57 -8.40 25.59
C ILE A 277 2.76 -7.59 26.58
N ASP A 278 1.52 -7.97 26.86
CA ASP A 278 0.67 -7.30 27.86
C ASP A 278 1.30 -7.33 29.25
N THR A 279 1.91 -8.44 29.63
CA THR A 279 2.63 -8.57 30.90
C THR A 279 3.82 -7.61 30.96
N LEU A 280 4.60 -7.51 29.89
CA LEU A 280 5.72 -6.58 29.78
C LEU A 280 5.26 -5.13 29.78
N LEU A 281 4.23 -4.78 29.02
CA LEU A 281 3.66 -3.44 28.98
C LEU A 281 3.12 -3.03 30.36
N ASN A 282 2.38 -3.92 31.04
CA ASN A 282 1.85 -3.69 32.38
C ASN A 282 2.94 -3.55 33.46
N SER A 283 4.14 -4.10 33.21
CA SER A 283 5.29 -3.92 34.11
C SER A 283 5.91 -2.52 33.99
N VAL A 284 5.76 -1.87 32.84
CA VAL A 284 6.32 -0.55 32.56
C VAL A 284 5.30 0.56 32.80
N VAL A 285 4.03 0.29 32.51
CA VAL A 285 2.93 1.27 32.59
C VAL A 285 1.80 0.66 33.42
N GLU A 286 1.49 1.28 34.57
CA GLU A 286 0.34 0.86 35.38
C GLU A 286 -0.97 1.24 34.70
N GLY A 287 -1.51 0.37 33.84
CA GLY A 287 -2.78 0.63 33.15
C GLY A 287 -2.99 -0.29 31.95
N GLU A 288 -4.15 -0.20 31.35
CA GLU A 288 -4.56 -0.93 30.16
C GLU A 288 -4.67 0.03 28.99
N PHE A 289 -4.01 -0.31 27.88
CA PHE A 289 -4.15 0.45 26.65
C PHE A 289 -5.43 0.01 25.92
N LEU A 290 -6.27 0.99 25.62
CA LEU A 290 -7.50 0.80 24.85
C LEU A 290 -7.42 1.64 23.57
N ILE A 291 -7.79 1.04 22.47
CA ILE A 291 -7.96 1.74 21.20
C ILE A 291 -9.46 1.86 20.95
N ASP A 292 -9.97 3.06 20.89
CA ASP A 292 -11.36 3.34 20.56
C ASP A 292 -11.47 4.36 19.41
N ASN A 293 -12.71 4.76 19.07
CA ASN A 293 -12.96 5.69 17.96
C ASN A 293 -12.29 7.07 18.15
N ASP A 294 -11.91 7.41 19.39
CA ASP A 294 -11.25 8.68 19.72
C ASP A 294 -9.71 8.53 19.82
N GLY A 295 -9.15 7.36 19.49
CA GLY A 295 -7.71 7.07 19.49
C GLY A 295 -7.23 6.14 20.60
N LEU A 296 -5.92 6.14 20.84
CA LEU A 296 -5.26 5.32 21.87
C LEU A 296 -5.48 5.93 23.25
N LYS A 297 -6.11 5.21 24.17
CA LYS A 297 -6.37 5.61 25.55
C LYS A 297 -5.66 4.69 26.53
N LEU A 298 -5.07 5.27 27.58
CA LEU A 298 -4.58 4.52 28.73
C LEU A 298 -5.64 4.57 29.84
N ASN A 299 -6.19 3.41 30.18
CA ASN A 299 -7.09 3.25 31.31
C ASN A 299 -6.26 2.90 32.56
N GLN A 300 -5.87 3.89 33.32
CA GLN A 300 -5.22 3.67 34.63
C GLN A 300 -6.27 3.35 35.69
N LYS A 301 -6.00 2.30 36.47
CA LYS A 301 -6.92 1.87 37.57
C LYS A 301 -7.32 2.98 38.57
N LYS A 302 -6.58 4.10 38.60
CA LYS A 302 -6.85 5.23 39.51
C LYS A 302 -7.19 6.54 38.82
N TYR A 303 -6.88 6.74 37.54
CA TYR A 303 -7.12 8.01 36.83
C TYR A 303 -7.39 7.76 35.35
N LYS A 304 -8.56 8.22 34.86
CA LYS A 304 -8.78 8.40 33.42
C LYS A 304 -7.93 9.59 32.95
N GLN A 305 -6.76 9.36 32.40
CA GLN A 305 -5.95 10.42 31.80
C GLN A 305 -6.05 10.35 30.29
N ARG A 306 -6.10 11.50 29.63
CA ARG A 306 -6.02 11.56 28.17
C ARG A 306 -4.64 11.08 27.67
N PRO A 307 -4.51 10.47 26.49
CA PRO A 307 -3.25 9.88 25.97
C PRO A 307 -2.06 10.84 26.02
N PHE A 308 -2.32 12.12 25.81
CA PHE A 308 -1.31 13.17 25.79
C PHE A 308 -0.49 13.30 27.11
N GLN A 309 -1.08 12.98 28.25
CA GLN A 309 -0.38 13.08 29.53
C GLN A 309 0.51 11.89 29.85
N VAL A 310 0.25 10.75 29.22
CA VAL A 310 1.03 9.51 29.40
C VAL A 310 2.33 9.57 28.61
N LEU A 311 2.27 10.01 27.37
CA LEU A 311 3.46 10.18 26.52
C LEU A 311 4.43 11.23 27.07
N CYS A 312 3.92 12.30 27.71
CA CYS A 312 4.76 13.26 28.42
C CYS A 312 5.45 12.67 29.66
N LYS A 313 4.88 11.66 30.34
CA LYS A 313 5.54 10.98 31.46
C LYS A 313 6.60 9.99 31.00
N LEU A 314 6.37 9.27 29.90
CA LEU A 314 7.38 8.40 29.30
C LEU A 314 8.63 9.19 28.82
N LYS A 315 8.44 10.43 28.34
CA LYS A 315 9.54 11.31 27.95
C LYS A 315 10.42 11.78 29.13
N LYS A 316 9.95 11.66 30.39
CA LYS A 316 10.72 11.97 31.60
C LYS A 316 11.47 10.78 32.19
N LEU A 317 11.27 9.58 31.64
CA LEU A 317 11.92 8.34 32.08
C LEU A 317 13.04 7.90 31.13
N THR A 318 13.22 8.59 30.01
CA THR A 318 14.39 8.47 29.11
C THR A 318 15.27 9.71 29.23
#